data_d89d5c595e6855e1427cb28586361ce6
#
_entry.id   d89d5c595e6855e1427cb28586361ce6
#
_cell.length_a   1.000
_cell.length_b   1.000
_cell.length_c   1.000
_cell.angle_alpha   90.00
_cell.angle_beta   90.00
_cell.angle_gamma   90.00
#
_symmetry.space_group_name_H-M   'P 1'
#
loop_
_entity.id
_entity.type
_entity.pdbx_description
1 polymer ?
#
loop_
_entity_poly.entity_id
_entity_poly.type
_entity_poly.pdbx_seq_one_letter_code
_entity_poly.pdbx_strand_id
1 'polypeptide(L)'
;INDGTVKVITTGTQCVYGKLDSSAKGIKADGALTINGGTVLVKATGGEGSEGIESKSVLTVNEGTVAALCYDDCMNASNSIVLNGGNIYCYSSGNDGIDSNGTLTITGGVIVSSGTTSPEDGFDCDQNTFKITGGIVLGIGEGTSTPTSSVCTQRTVLYGGSGSNGEILNIQSADGTSVLTYQIPRAYSQMTVLFSSPNLTSGGSYTISKGGTVSGGSEFFGLYSGATYSG
;
A
#
# COMPACT_ATOMS: atom_id res chain seq x y z
N ILE A 1 -10.61 3.50 16.37
CA ILE A 1 -10.10 4.89 16.38
C ILE A 1 -11.10 5.72 15.58
N ASN A 2 -11.73 6.72 16.21
CA ASN A 2 -12.79 7.50 15.56
C ASN A 2 -12.29 8.87 15.10
N ASP A 3 -11.35 9.48 15.82
CA ASP A 3 -10.80 10.81 15.52
C ASP A 3 -9.55 11.09 16.38
N GLY A 4 -8.94 12.25 16.21
CA GLY A 4 -7.76 12.70 16.93
C GLY A 4 -6.46 12.21 16.29
N THR A 5 -5.37 12.26 17.07
CA THR A 5 -4.04 11.84 16.59
C THR A 5 -3.50 10.71 17.47
N VAL A 6 -3.20 9.59 16.85
CA VAL A 6 -2.52 8.44 17.45
C VAL A 6 -1.14 8.31 16.84
N LYS A 7 -0.10 8.40 17.66
CA LYS A 7 1.29 8.20 17.21
C LYS A 7 1.93 7.09 18.03
N VAL A 8 2.39 6.05 17.36
CA VAL A 8 3.04 4.89 18.00
C VAL A 8 4.42 4.69 17.38
N ILE A 9 5.42 4.50 18.24
CA ILE A 9 6.79 4.15 17.83
C ILE A 9 7.21 2.94 18.67
N THR A 10 7.54 1.84 18.01
CA THR A 10 8.05 0.63 18.63
C THR A 10 9.37 0.23 17.98
N THR A 11 10.34 -0.18 18.81
CA THR A 11 11.70 -0.55 18.39
C THR A 11 12.17 -1.85 19.03
N GLY A 12 11.30 -2.50 19.82
CA GLY A 12 11.62 -3.76 20.50
C GLY A 12 11.75 -4.89 19.47
N THR A 13 12.85 -5.65 19.56
CA THR A 13 13.07 -6.82 18.71
C THR A 13 12.23 -8.00 19.17
N GLN A 14 12.03 -8.96 18.27
CA GLN A 14 11.40 -10.25 18.59
C GLN A 14 12.12 -10.93 19.77
N CYS A 15 11.35 -11.47 20.68
CA CYS A 15 11.82 -12.26 21.81
C CYS A 15 11.17 -13.65 21.76
N VAL A 16 12.00 -14.68 21.61
CA VAL A 16 11.56 -16.08 21.62
C VAL A 16 12.06 -16.74 22.89
N TYR A 17 11.14 -17.25 23.73
CA TYR A 17 11.49 -18.00 24.93
C TYR A 17 10.60 -19.26 25.01
N GLY A 18 11.19 -20.41 24.75
CA GLY A 18 10.47 -21.68 24.66
C GLY A 18 9.42 -21.66 23.54
N LYS A 19 8.13 -21.70 23.91
CA LYS A 19 7.01 -21.58 22.96
C LYS A 19 6.43 -20.17 22.89
N LEU A 20 6.95 -19.24 23.66
CA LEU A 20 6.55 -17.84 23.63
C LEU A 20 7.33 -17.16 22.51
N ASP A 21 6.61 -16.58 21.58
CA ASP A 21 7.11 -15.71 20.54
C ASP A 21 6.39 -14.37 20.67
N SER A 22 7.14 -13.31 20.84
CA SER A 22 6.61 -11.97 21.05
C SER A 22 7.45 -10.94 20.32
N SER A 23 6.78 -10.07 19.60
CA SER A 23 7.37 -8.95 18.87
C SER A 23 6.61 -7.66 19.17
N ALA A 24 7.31 -6.53 19.09
CA ALA A 24 6.74 -5.22 19.37
C ALA A 24 5.93 -4.73 18.14
N LYS A 25 4.62 -4.91 18.21
CA LYS A 25 3.69 -4.36 17.24
C LYS A 25 3.47 -2.85 17.45
N GLY A 26 3.04 -2.14 16.41
CA GLY A 26 2.58 -0.77 16.56
C GLY A 26 1.21 -0.72 17.25
N ILE A 27 0.16 -1.12 16.54
CA ILE A 27 -1.20 -1.23 17.05
C ILE A 27 -1.68 -2.66 16.80
N LYS A 28 -2.13 -3.34 17.86
CA LYS A 28 -2.65 -4.71 17.74
C LYS A 28 -4.02 -4.84 18.36
N ALA A 29 -4.90 -5.60 17.72
CA ALA A 29 -6.18 -6.03 18.25
C ALA A 29 -6.35 -7.54 18.08
N ASP A 30 -6.75 -8.25 19.14
CA ASP A 30 -7.09 -9.68 19.07
C ASP A 30 -8.47 -9.95 18.42
N GLY A 31 -9.25 -8.90 18.18
CA GLY A 31 -10.49 -8.88 17.43
C GLY A 31 -10.45 -7.87 16.29
N ALA A 32 -11.61 -7.46 15.83
CA ALA A 32 -11.71 -6.47 14.75
C ALA A 32 -11.11 -5.12 15.17
N LEU A 33 -10.40 -4.48 14.25
CA LEU A 33 -9.82 -3.16 14.39
C LEU A 33 -10.41 -2.23 13.35
N THR A 34 -10.95 -1.09 13.79
CA THR A 34 -11.53 -0.11 12.87
C THR A 34 -10.95 1.28 13.10
N ILE A 35 -10.56 1.93 12.00
CA ILE A 35 -10.16 3.33 11.94
C ILE A 35 -11.26 4.06 11.17
N ASN A 36 -12.01 4.92 11.86
CA ASN A 36 -13.12 5.70 11.28
C ASN A 36 -12.70 7.10 10.86
N GLY A 37 -11.52 7.57 11.31
CA GLY A 37 -11.04 8.91 11.04
C GLY A 37 -9.81 9.26 11.86
N GLY A 38 -9.45 10.54 11.85
CA GLY A 38 -8.27 11.07 12.56
C GLY A 38 -6.96 10.82 11.82
N THR A 39 -5.86 10.93 12.56
CA THR A 39 -4.50 10.72 12.05
C THR A 39 -3.82 9.61 12.84
N VAL A 40 -3.41 8.55 12.18
CA VAL A 40 -2.72 7.38 12.76
C VAL A 40 -1.33 7.27 12.15
N LEU A 41 -0.30 7.47 12.97
CA LEU A 41 1.10 7.41 12.57
C LEU A 41 1.77 6.27 13.32
N VAL A 42 2.25 5.27 12.61
CA VAL A 42 2.90 4.10 13.20
C VAL A 42 4.32 3.96 12.63
N LYS A 43 5.27 3.70 13.53
CA LYS A 43 6.62 3.28 13.17
C LYS A 43 7.00 2.08 14.01
N ALA A 44 7.12 0.91 13.40
CA ALA A 44 7.48 -0.35 14.03
C ALA A 44 8.73 -0.93 13.37
N THR A 45 9.90 -0.82 14.00
CA THR A 45 11.20 -1.11 13.36
C THR A 45 12.00 -2.18 14.12
N GLY A 46 11.32 -3.03 14.86
CA GLY A 46 11.94 -4.04 15.73
C GLY A 46 12.44 -5.31 15.00
N GLY A 47 12.30 -5.42 13.70
CA GLY A 47 12.61 -6.63 12.95
C GLY A 47 11.38 -7.51 12.71
N GLU A 48 11.59 -8.81 12.48
CA GLU A 48 10.51 -9.76 12.23
C GLU A 48 9.42 -9.70 13.29
N GLY A 49 8.16 -9.81 12.85
CA GLY A 49 6.97 -9.71 13.67
C GLY A 49 6.64 -8.30 14.16
N SER A 50 7.36 -7.24 13.72
CA SER A 50 7.04 -5.87 14.11
C SER A 50 6.08 -5.21 13.12
N GLU A 51 4.89 -5.80 12.97
CA GLU A 51 3.82 -5.25 12.14
C GLU A 51 3.36 -3.88 12.66
N GLY A 52 2.94 -3.04 11.73
CA GLY A 52 2.46 -1.71 12.05
C GLY A 52 1.10 -1.72 12.72
N ILE A 53 0.09 -2.21 12.01
CA ILE A 53 -1.31 -2.28 12.45
C ILE A 53 -1.81 -3.69 12.21
N GLU A 54 -2.02 -4.45 13.28
CA GLU A 54 -2.41 -5.86 13.22
C GLU A 54 -3.81 -6.07 13.79
N SER A 55 -4.65 -6.83 13.06
CA SER A 55 -5.92 -7.38 13.57
C SER A 55 -5.93 -8.89 13.46
N LYS A 56 -6.19 -9.59 14.55
CA LYS A 56 -6.41 -11.04 14.49
C LYS A 56 -7.81 -11.42 13.96
N SER A 57 -8.49 -10.48 13.32
CA SER A 57 -9.79 -10.68 12.68
C SER A 57 -9.89 -9.79 11.43
N VAL A 58 -10.67 -8.73 11.47
CA VAL A 58 -10.90 -7.79 10.36
C VAL A 58 -10.27 -6.44 10.67
N LEU A 59 -9.44 -5.93 9.76
CA LEU A 59 -8.95 -4.57 9.79
C LEU A 59 -9.78 -3.72 8.83
N THR A 60 -10.38 -2.64 9.32
CA THR A 60 -11.16 -1.71 8.50
C THR A 60 -10.63 -0.29 8.63
N VAL A 61 -10.43 0.39 7.50
CA VAL A 61 -10.17 1.83 7.45
C VAL A 61 -11.31 2.48 6.66
N ASN A 62 -12.09 3.32 7.32
CA ASN A 62 -13.21 4.04 6.69
C ASN A 62 -12.77 5.40 6.17
N GLU A 63 -12.01 6.16 6.98
CA GLU A 63 -11.54 7.51 6.66
C GLU A 63 -10.26 7.83 7.45
N GLY A 64 -9.77 9.05 7.33
CA GLY A 64 -8.62 9.59 8.05
C GLY A 64 -7.30 9.48 7.28
N THR A 65 -6.22 9.78 7.97
CA THR A 65 -4.86 9.65 7.44
C THR A 65 -4.12 8.58 8.23
N VAL A 66 -3.65 7.55 7.56
CA VAL A 66 -2.88 6.45 8.16
C VAL A 66 -1.52 6.37 7.47
N ALA A 67 -0.45 6.51 8.24
CA ALA A 67 0.91 6.28 7.74
C ALA A 67 1.63 5.27 8.63
N ALA A 68 2.04 4.15 8.04
CA ALA A 68 2.76 3.08 8.69
C ALA A 68 4.12 2.85 8.01
N LEU A 69 5.20 2.95 8.79
CA LEU A 69 6.57 2.66 8.38
C LEU A 69 7.11 1.54 9.25
N CYS A 70 7.21 0.35 8.71
CA CYS A 70 7.45 -0.85 9.49
C CYS A 70 8.63 -1.65 8.96
N TYR A 71 9.11 -2.58 9.75
CA TYR A 71 10.03 -3.59 9.23
C TYR A 71 9.23 -4.74 8.62
N ASP A 72 8.25 -5.26 9.36
CA ASP A 72 7.32 -6.28 8.90
C ASP A 72 6.11 -5.64 8.20
N ASP A 73 4.99 -6.33 8.08
CA ASP A 73 3.81 -5.80 7.39
C ASP A 73 3.33 -4.49 8.01
N CYS A 74 3.01 -3.52 7.16
CA CYS A 74 2.49 -2.27 7.70
C CYS A 74 1.03 -2.41 8.15
N MET A 75 0.24 -3.19 7.43
CA MET A 75 -1.09 -3.62 7.82
C MET A 75 -1.20 -5.12 7.66
N ASN A 76 -1.60 -5.83 8.71
CA ASN A 76 -1.84 -7.28 8.68
C ASN A 76 -3.21 -7.61 9.26
N ALA A 77 -3.93 -8.54 8.64
CA ALA A 77 -5.19 -9.04 9.19
C ALA A 77 -5.39 -10.54 8.93
N SER A 78 -5.82 -11.28 9.94
CA SER A 78 -6.01 -12.73 9.83
C SER A 78 -7.17 -13.13 8.93
N ASN A 79 -8.23 -12.32 8.80
CA ASN A 79 -9.43 -12.69 8.04
C ASN A 79 -9.67 -11.79 6.83
N SER A 80 -9.57 -10.47 7.00
CA SER A 80 -9.75 -9.55 5.89
C SER A 80 -9.26 -8.14 6.21
N ILE A 81 -8.86 -7.42 5.14
CA ILE A 81 -8.62 -5.98 5.18
C ILE A 81 -9.65 -5.29 4.29
N VAL A 82 -10.28 -4.25 4.83
CA VAL A 82 -11.31 -3.44 4.13
C VAL A 82 -10.91 -1.97 4.18
N LEU A 83 -10.61 -1.38 3.03
CA LEU A 83 -10.24 0.01 2.88
C LEU A 83 -11.35 0.76 2.13
N ASN A 84 -12.17 1.49 2.89
CA ASN A 84 -13.33 2.20 2.34
C ASN A 84 -12.99 3.64 1.94
N GLY A 85 -11.92 4.21 2.51
CA GLY A 85 -11.55 5.61 2.28
C GLY A 85 -10.27 5.99 3.00
N GLY A 86 -10.03 7.30 3.11
CA GLY A 86 -8.86 7.88 3.77
C GLY A 86 -7.63 7.99 2.87
N ASN A 87 -6.56 8.52 3.46
CA ASN A 87 -5.24 8.60 2.85
C ASN A 87 -4.32 7.63 3.58
N ILE A 88 -3.92 6.55 2.92
CA ILE A 88 -3.21 5.43 3.52
C ILE A 88 -1.85 5.28 2.86
N TYR A 89 -0.80 5.33 3.69
CA TYR A 89 0.57 5.04 3.30
C TYR A 89 1.14 3.91 4.12
N CYS A 90 1.62 2.87 3.44
CA CYS A 90 2.31 1.73 4.02
C CYS A 90 3.69 1.59 3.36
N TYR A 91 4.74 1.51 4.19
CA TYR A 91 6.11 1.27 3.75
C TYR A 91 6.74 0.22 4.66
N SER A 92 6.83 -0.99 4.16
CA SER A 92 7.58 -2.05 4.84
C SER A 92 9.02 -2.08 4.35
N SER A 93 9.96 -2.27 5.25
CA SER A 93 11.38 -2.40 4.92
C SER A 93 11.87 -3.85 4.85
N GLY A 94 11.09 -4.81 5.30
CA GLY A 94 11.47 -6.22 5.37
C GLY A 94 10.37 -7.20 4.94
N ASN A 95 9.13 -6.75 4.70
CA ASN A 95 8.01 -7.60 4.34
C ASN A 95 7.01 -6.85 3.45
N ASP A 96 5.71 -7.17 3.51
CA ASP A 96 4.67 -6.62 2.67
C ASP A 96 4.21 -5.24 3.13
N GLY A 97 3.72 -4.45 2.19
CA GLY A 97 3.08 -3.19 2.54
C GLY A 97 1.74 -3.42 3.24
N ILE A 98 0.85 -4.16 2.61
CA ILE A 98 -0.45 -4.57 3.15
C ILE A 98 -0.63 -6.06 2.90
N ASP A 99 -0.73 -6.84 3.98
CA ASP A 99 -0.96 -8.29 3.96
C ASP A 99 -2.29 -8.65 4.60
N SER A 100 -3.16 -9.31 3.83
CA SER A 100 -4.39 -9.90 4.32
C SER A 100 -4.32 -11.42 4.18
N ASN A 101 -4.21 -12.15 5.28
CA ASN A 101 -4.28 -13.61 5.26
C ASN A 101 -5.67 -14.13 4.81
N GLY A 102 -6.52 -13.26 4.33
CA GLY A 102 -7.84 -13.53 3.77
C GLY A 102 -8.18 -12.54 2.67
N THR A 103 -9.40 -12.04 2.64
CA THR A 103 -9.82 -11.16 1.54
C THR A 103 -9.30 -9.73 1.71
N LEU A 104 -8.95 -9.09 0.59
CA LEU A 104 -8.62 -7.67 0.53
C LEU A 104 -9.68 -6.93 -0.29
N THR A 105 -10.31 -5.91 0.30
CA THR A 105 -11.35 -5.11 -0.36
C THR A 105 -11.01 -3.63 -0.28
N ILE A 106 -10.97 -2.96 -1.43
CA ILE A 106 -10.74 -1.52 -1.55
C ILE A 106 -11.91 -0.89 -2.29
N THR A 107 -12.60 0.05 -1.64
CA THR A 107 -13.78 0.72 -2.22
C THR A 107 -13.57 2.22 -2.40
N GLY A 108 -12.50 2.80 -1.84
CA GLY A 108 -12.22 4.23 -1.92
C GLY A 108 -10.88 4.61 -1.31
N GLY A 109 -10.61 5.91 -1.24
CA GLY A 109 -9.40 6.49 -0.65
C GLY A 109 -8.23 6.66 -1.61
N VAL A 110 -7.12 7.15 -1.07
CA VAL A 110 -5.81 7.21 -1.73
C VAL A 110 -4.88 6.28 -0.97
N ILE A 111 -4.46 5.20 -1.59
CA ILE A 111 -3.70 4.14 -0.96
C ILE A 111 -2.38 3.96 -1.70
N VAL A 112 -1.27 4.13 -0.99
CA VAL A 112 0.08 3.88 -1.46
C VAL A 112 0.70 2.83 -0.56
N SER A 113 0.98 1.65 -1.10
CA SER A 113 1.55 0.52 -0.37
C SER A 113 2.85 0.06 -1.00
N SER A 114 3.90 -0.02 -0.21
CA SER A 114 5.23 -0.42 -0.63
C SER A 114 5.73 -1.59 0.22
N GLY A 115 5.80 -2.75 -0.39
CA GLY A 115 6.54 -3.89 0.12
C GLY A 115 8.03 -3.75 -0.15
N THR A 116 8.84 -4.65 0.43
CA THR A 116 10.28 -4.67 0.19
C THR A 116 10.62 -5.38 -1.13
N THR A 117 11.86 -5.77 -1.28
CA THR A 117 12.33 -6.59 -2.41
C THR A 117 12.06 -8.06 -2.10
N SER A 118 12.25 -8.94 -3.06
CA SER A 118 11.94 -10.38 -3.03
C SER A 118 11.85 -11.05 -1.66
N PRO A 119 10.77 -11.81 -1.42
CA PRO A 119 9.64 -12.10 -2.34
C PRO A 119 8.40 -11.22 -2.12
N GLU A 120 8.54 -10.07 -1.47
CA GLU A 120 7.48 -9.35 -0.80
C GLU A 120 6.67 -8.40 -1.72
N ASP A 121 5.43 -8.19 -1.37
CA ASP A 121 4.41 -7.55 -2.19
C ASP A 121 4.04 -6.14 -1.70
N GLY A 122 3.56 -5.30 -2.63
CA GLY A 122 2.85 -4.07 -2.25
C GLY A 122 1.50 -4.39 -1.60
N PHE A 123 0.78 -5.37 -2.17
CA PHE A 123 -0.45 -5.95 -1.64
C PHE A 123 -0.37 -7.46 -1.71
N ASP A 124 -0.51 -8.13 -0.57
CA ASP A 124 -0.73 -9.57 -0.51
C ASP A 124 -2.10 -9.94 0.08
N CYS A 125 -2.68 -11.03 -0.40
CA CYS A 125 -3.89 -11.64 0.14
C CYS A 125 -3.95 -13.15 -0.09
N ASP A 126 -2.81 -13.85 -0.10
CA ASP A 126 -2.71 -15.32 -0.12
C ASP A 126 -3.58 -16.01 -1.19
N GLN A 127 -3.70 -15.47 -2.39
CA GLN A 127 -4.58 -15.96 -3.46
C GLN A 127 -6.09 -15.90 -3.11
N ASN A 128 -6.46 -15.23 -2.04
CA ASN A 128 -7.85 -14.94 -1.72
C ASN A 128 -8.44 -13.85 -2.64
N THR A 129 -9.68 -13.48 -2.42
CA THR A 129 -10.34 -12.45 -3.22
C THR A 129 -9.73 -11.08 -2.95
N PHE A 130 -9.15 -10.48 -3.98
CA PHE A 130 -8.73 -9.08 -4.00
C PHE A 130 -9.73 -8.24 -4.82
N LYS A 131 -10.52 -7.42 -4.16
CA LYS A 131 -11.59 -6.62 -4.76
C LYS A 131 -11.23 -5.14 -4.77
N ILE A 132 -11.26 -4.51 -5.95
CA ILE A 132 -11.08 -3.06 -6.11
C ILE A 132 -12.31 -2.50 -6.86
N THR A 133 -13.02 -1.58 -6.21
CA THR A 133 -14.22 -0.94 -6.80
C THR A 133 -14.15 0.58 -6.80
N GLY A 134 -13.13 1.17 -6.19
CA GLY A 134 -12.93 2.63 -6.13
C GLY A 134 -11.57 2.99 -5.57
N GLY A 135 -11.29 4.29 -5.50
CA GLY A 135 -10.07 4.88 -4.96
C GLY A 135 -8.95 5.05 -5.98
N ILE A 136 -7.85 5.65 -5.51
CA ILE A 136 -6.55 5.67 -6.19
C ILE A 136 -5.67 4.69 -5.43
N VAL A 137 -5.34 3.57 -6.04
CA VAL A 137 -4.67 2.43 -5.40
C VAL A 137 -3.35 2.19 -6.10
N LEU A 138 -2.27 2.31 -5.35
CA LEU A 138 -0.91 2.08 -5.83
C LEU A 138 -0.20 1.09 -4.91
N GLY A 139 0.18 -0.05 -5.45
CA GLY A 139 1.05 -1.03 -4.80
C GLY A 139 2.36 -1.16 -5.55
N ILE A 140 3.45 -1.26 -4.82
CA ILE A 140 4.79 -1.53 -5.36
C ILE A 140 5.54 -2.49 -4.45
N GLY A 141 6.13 -3.51 -5.04
CA GLY A 141 6.93 -4.54 -4.37
C GLY A 141 7.71 -5.33 -5.42
N GLU A 142 8.26 -6.48 -5.06
CA GLU A 142 8.71 -7.43 -6.09
C GLU A 142 7.51 -8.05 -6.81
N GLY A 143 6.45 -8.37 -6.06
CA GLY A 143 5.20 -8.91 -6.56
C GLY A 143 3.97 -8.08 -6.16
N THR A 144 2.82 -8.67 -6.35
CA THR A 144 1.51 -8.22 -5.87
C THR A 144 0.47 -9.32 -6.06
N SER A 145 -0.43 -9.49 -5.13
CA SER A 145 -1.66 -10.25 -5.36
C SER A 145 -2.44 -9.64 -6.53
N THR A 146 -3.00 -10.49 -7.39
CA THR A 146 -3.74 -10.04 -8.57
C THR A 146 -5.20 -9.75 -8.22
N PRO A 147 -5.73 -8.55 -8.56
CA PRO A 147 -7.14 -8.26 -8.35
C PRO A 147 -8.07 -9.25 -9.05
N THR A 148 -9.08 -9.74 -8.33
CA THR A 148 -10.03 -10.74 -8.80
C THR A 148 -11.02 -10.12 -9.78
N SER A 149 -10.82 -10.35 -11.06
CA SER A 149 -11.53 -9.66 -12.16
C SER A 149 -13.05 -9.76 -12.10
N SER A 150 -13.60 -10.88 -11.58
CA SER A 150 -15.06 -11.12 -11.49
C SER A 150 -15.77 -10.20 -10.47
N VAL A 151 -15.05 -9.61 -9.52
CA VAL A 151 -15.60 -8.75 -8.46
C VAL A 151 -15.08 -7.31 -8.51
N CYS A 152 -14.08 -7.03 -9.35
CA CYS A 152 -13.55 -5.68 -9.54
C CYS A 152 -14.39 -4.91 -10.57
N THR A 153 -14.77 -3.68 -10.23
CA THR A 153 -15.44 -2.76 -11.16
C THR A 153 -14.53 -1.64 -11.66
N GLN A 154 -13.42 -1.39 -10.96
CA GLN A 154 -12.39 -0.44 -11.36
C GLN A 154 -11.26 -1.14 -12.11
N ARG A 155 -10.69 -0.47 -13.11
CA ARG A 155 -9.60 -1.01 -13.92
C ARG A 155 -8.26 -0.91 -13.21
N THR A 156 -7.39 -1.86 -13.53
CA THR A 156 -6.06 -1.96 -12.93
C THR A 156 -5.01 -2.16 -14.04
N VAL A 157 -3.87 -1.49 -13.87
CA VAL A 157 -2.63 -1.76 -14.62
C VAL A 157 -1.70 -2.54 -13.71
N LEU A 158 -1.15 -3.64 -14.21
CA LEU A 158 -0.03 -4.36 -13.62
C LEU A 158 1.18 -4.14 -14.51
N TYR A 159 2.26 -3.62 -13.95
CA TYR A 159 3.50 -3.33 -14.66
C TYR A 159 4.68 -3.99 -13.96
N GLY A 160 5.39 -4.86 -14.70
CA GLY A 160 6.63 -5.50 -14.26
C GLY A 160 7.85 -4.81 -14.84
N GLY A 161 8.89 -4.64 -14.03
CA GLY A 161 10.12 -4.00 -14.48
C GLY A 161 11.19 -3.94 -13.40
N SER A 162 11.95 -2.87 -13.41
CA SER A 162 12.92 -2.50 -12.36
C SER A 162 12.78 -1.00 -12.09
N GLY A 163 13.28 -0.52 -10.97
CA GLY A 163 13.25 0.90 -10.65
C GLY A 163 14.37 1.31 -9.71
N SER A 164 14.81 2.58 -9.83
CA SER A 164 15.78 3.17 -8.94
C SER A 164 15.09 3.98 -7.85
N ASN A 165 15.72 4.10 -6.69
CA ASN A 165 15.23 4.99 -5.65
C ASN A 165 15.15 6.44 -6.15
N GLY A 166 13.99 7.07 -5.99
CA GLY A 166 13.72 8.44 -6.44
C GLY A 166 13.39 8.59 -7.93
N GLU A 167 13.45 7.50 -8.72
CA GLU A 167 13.05 7.52 -10.14
C GLU A 167 11.55 7.78 -10.27
N ILE A 168 11.17 8.62 -11.24
CA ILE A 168 9.75 8.87 -11.53
C ILE A 168 9.22 7.78 -12.45
N LEU A 169 8.09 7.20 -12.07
CA LEU A 169 7.25 6.36 -12.90
C LEU A 169 6.03 7.17 -13.33
N ASN A 170 5.79 7.24 -14.64
CA ASN A 170 4.63 7.94 -15.17
C ASN A 170 3.83 7.02 -16.09
N ILE A 171 2.51 7.06 -15.96
CA ILE A 171 1.56 6.39 -16.86
C ILE A 171 0.69 7.46 -17.50
N GLN A 172 0.69 7.50 -18.84
CA GLN A 172 -0.10 8.45 -19.63
C GLN A 172 -1.11 7.70 -20.51
N SER A 173 -2.30 8.25 -20.59
CA SER A 173 -3.29 7.85 -21.61
C SER A 173 -2.87 8.30 -23.01
N ALA A 174 -3.56 7.80 -24.03
CA ALA A 174 -3.21 8.06 -25.44
C ALA A 174 -3.24 9.56 -25.85
N ASP A 175 -3.97 10.37 -25.12
CA ASP A 175 -4.01 11.85 -25.30
C ASP A 175 -2.88 12.61 -24.56
N GLY A 176 -1.98 11.87 -23.89
CA GLY A 176 -0.86 12.43 -23.14
C GLY A 176 -1.20 12.85 -21.70
N THR A 177 -2.44 12.62 -21.24
CA THR A 177 -2.80 12.93 -19.85
C THR A 177 -2.15 11.92 -18.89
N SER A 178 -1.41 12.41 -17.91
CA SER A 178 -0.83 11.57 -16.85
C SER A 178 -1.94 11.06 -15.94
N VAL A 179 -2.10 9.73 -15.87
CA VAL A 179 -3.03 9.06 -14.95
C VAL A 179 -2.34 8.59 -13.67
N LEU A 180 -1.02 8.39 -13.73
CA LEU A 180 -0.13 8.16 -12.59
C LEU A 180 1.15 8.95 -12.77
N THR A 181 1.60 9.61 -11.72
CA THR A 181 2.97 10.12 -11.57
C THR A 181 3.42 9.74 -10.16
N TYR A 182 4.46 8.91 -10.06
CA TYR A 182 4.91 8.34 -8.79
C TYR A 182 6.43 8.32 -8.70
N GLN A 183 6.96 8.70 -7.55
CA GLN A 183 8.37 8.56 -7.23
C GLN A 183 8.62 7.25 -6.51
N ILE A 184 9.43 6.38 -7.11
CA ILE A 184 9.75 5.05 -6.58
C ILE A 184 10.51 5.19 -5.25
N PRO A 185 10.05 4.57 -4.14
CA PRO A 185 10.54 4.86 -2.79
C PRO A 185 11.86 4.17 -2.46
N ARG A 186 12.26 3.16 -3.22
CA ARG A 186 13.53 2.40 -3.07
C ARG A 186 13.94 1.79 -4.40
N ALA A 187 15.17 1.29 -4.49
CA ALA A 187 15.60 0.51 -5.65
C ALA A 187 14.99 -0.88 -5.63
N TYR A 188 14.44 -1.31 -6.78
CA TYR A 188 13.96 -2.67 -7.04
C TYR A 188 14.68 -3.22 -8.27
N SER A 189 15.41 -4.33 -8.12
CA SER A 189 15.99 -5.07 -9.25
C SER A 189 14.91 -5.77 -10.07
N GLN A 190 13.87 -6.23 -9.39
CA GLN A 190 12.61 -6.70 -9.94
C GLN A 190 11.49 -5.97 -9.21
N MET A 191 10.53 -5.44 -9.96
CA MET A 191 9.48 -4.57 -9.46
C MET A 191 8.17 -4.93 -10.12
N THR A 192 7.13 -5.05 -9.34
CA THR A 192 5.74 -5.09 -9.80
C THR A 192 5.00 -3.89 -9.25
N VAL A 193 4.36 -3.14 -10.13
CA VAL A 193 3.49 -2.02 -9.78
C VAL A 193 2.05 -2.39 -10.11
N LEU A 194 1.19 -2.32 -9.12
CA LEU A 194 -0.26 -2.36 -9.27
C LEU A 194 -0.78 -0.93 -9.18
N PHE A 195 -1.44 -0.46 -10.21
CA PHE A 195 -2.10 0.83 -10.20
C PHE A 195 -3.56 0.70 -10.62
N SER A 196 -4.49 1.17 -9.78
CA SER A 196 -5.92 1.20 -10.07
C SER A 196 -6.48 2.58 -9.75
N SER A 197 -7.27 3.11 -10.69
CA SER A 197 -7.81 4.47 -10.62
C SER A 197 -9.09 4.57 -11.43
N PRO A 198 -10.04 5.44 -11.05
CA PRO A 198 -11.22 5.75 -11.86
C PRO A 198 -10.86 6.39 -13.23
N ASN A 199 -9.64 6.88 -13.39
CA ASN A 199 -9.15 7.46 -14.67
C ASN A 199 -8.69 6.39 -15.67
N LEU A 200 -8.63 5.12 -15.28
CA LEU A 200 -8.33 4.02 -16.18
C LEU A 200 -9.60 3.54 -16.89
N THR A 201 -9.56 3.47 -18.23
CA THR A 201 -10.68 3.05 -19.06
C THR A 201 -10.46 1.66 -19.64
N SER A 202 -11.55 0.91 -19.82
CA SER A 202 -11.50 -0.41 -20.45
C SER A 202 -11.09 -0.29 -21.92
N GLY A 203 -10.08 -1.07 -22.32
CA GLY A 203 -9.55 -1.03 -23.68
C GLY A 203 -8.72 0.24 -24.00
N GLY A 204 -8.45 1.08 -23.01
CA GLY A 204 -7.56 2.23 -23.17
C GLY A 204 -6.12 1.81 -23.43
N SER A 205 -5.41 2.61 -24.24
CA SER A 205 -3.96 2.46 -24.43
C SER A 205 -3.23 3.42 -23.50
N TYR A 206 -2.17 2.91 -22.87
CA TYR A 206 -1.37 3.67 -21.92
C TYR A 206 0.12 3.51 -22.24
N THR A 207 0.86 4.61 -22.08
CA THR A 207 2.32 4.61 -22.17
C THR A 207 2.90 4.69 -20.76
N ILE A 208 3.87 3.82 -20.47
CA ILE A 208 4.60 3.82 -19.21
C ILE A 208 5.99 4.35 -19.46
N SER A 209 6.38 5.40 -18.75
CA SER A 209 7.70 6.05 -18.83
C SER A 209 8.36 6.05 -17.46
N LYS A 210 9.70 6.00 -17.45
CA LYS A 210 10.52 6.11 -16.25
C LYS A 210 11.54 7.23 -16.40
N GLY A 211 11.91 7.86 -15.29
CA GLY A 211 12.79 9.03 -15.26
C GLY A 211 12.01 10.33 -15.46
N GLY A 212 12.67 11.35 -16.02
CA GLY A 212 12.06 12.65 -16.17
C GLY A 212 11.97 13.45 -14.88
N THR A 213 11.15 14.50 -14.88
CA THR A 213 10.97 15.43 -13.76
C THR A 213 9.49 15.72 -13.51
N VAL A 214 9.19 16.15 -12.30
CA VAL A 214 7.84 16.51 -11.86
C VAL A 214 7.87 17.94 -11.31
N SER A 215 6.87 18.74 -11.63
CA SER A 215 6.71 20.09 -11.10
C SER A 215 5.27 20.43 -10.75
N GLY A 216 5.07 21.23 -9.71
CA GLY A 216 3.76 21.65 -9.23
C GLY A 216 2.93 20.52 -8.61
N GLY A 217 1.63 20.79 -8.43
CA GLY A 217 0.70 19.84 -7.84
C GLY A 217 0.88 19.64 -6.33
N SER A 218 0.31 18.55 -5.82
CA SER A 218 0.48 18.07 -4.46
C SER A 218 1.09 16.66 -4.48
N GLU A 219 1.73 16.29 -3.37
CA GLU A 219 2.42 15.02 -3.23
C GLU A 219 1.96 14.31 -1.96
N PHE A 220 1.69 13.00 -2.07
CA PHE A 220 1.39 12.11 -0.97
C PHE A 220 2.32 10.89 -1.05
N PHE A 221 3.40 10.90 -0.29
CA PHE A 221 4.40 9.82 -0.22
C PHE A 221 4.84 9.32 -1.60
N GLY A 222 5.31 10.23 -2.44
CA GLY A 222 5.75 9.96 -3.81
C GLY A 222 4.65 9.92 -4.86
N LEU A 223 3.37 9.84 -4.49
CA LEU A 223 2.26 9.94 -5.42
C LEU A 223 1.89 11.41 -5.67
N TYR A 224 2.06 11.86 -6.90
CA TYR A 224 1.76 13.23 -7.31
C TYR A 224 0.35 13.34 -7.88
N SER A 225 -0.34 14.44 -7.53
CA SER A 225 -1.66 14.80 -8.03
C SER A 225 -1.67 16.23 -8.59
N GLY A 226 -2.21 16.42 -9.80
CA GLY A 226 -2.26 17.71 -10.46
C GLY A 226 -0.88 18.30 -10.83
N ALA A 227 0.16 17.46 -10.82
CA ALA A 227 1.52 17.83 -11.20
C ALA A 227 1.73 17.71 -12.72
N THR A 228 2.75 18.41 -13.22
CA THR A 228 3.20 18.29 -14.60
C THR A 228 4.42 17.38 -14.65
N TYR A 229 4.32 16.32 -15.43
CA TYR A 229 5.43 15.41 -15.75
C TYR A 229 6.12 15.86 -17.05
N SER A 230 7.45 15.77 -17.08
CA SER A 230 8.28 16.00 -18.28
C SER A 230 9.37 14.93 -18.34
N GLY A 231 9.28 14.05 -19.33
CA GLY A 231 10.23 12.98 -19.60
C GLY A 231 9.99 12.34 -20.97
#